data_cb85ac3398e4a6ece1bf00fb88cb7ed9
#
_entry.id   cb85ac3398e4a6ece1bf00fb88cb7ed9
#
_cell.length_a   1.000
_cell.length_b   1.000
_cell.length_c   1.000
_cell.angle_alpha   90.00
_cell.angle_beta   90.00
_cell.angle_gamma   90.00
#
_symmetry.space_group_name_H-M   'P 1'
#
loop_
_entity.id
_entity.type
_entity.pdbx_description
1 polymer ?
#
loop_
_entity_poly.entity_id
_entity_poly.type
_entity_poly.pdbx_seq_one_letter_code
_entity_poly.pdbx_strand_id
1 'polypeptide(L)'
;MKKILLPILLWSSYSFGQTGLWMDVSMAKKWNKNQSSGIGIGNRQNLGLGFDRIFINASHQVQLIDGMHFEAAYRLALNEKGDQLVLAGDRLSQRIQLGFKLSILDAFDIGPKRLNLSWSSIQQWGVQVGQTTSSVWRNKINVGYDVKDFPLTPIMSVEHFYQWNANIVYTPTEVLVSGATVQWRYFAGVEIELPKKQSVKIQGGLRQRSSGNQALLRLSYNKSF
;
A
#
# COMPACT_ATOMS: atom_id res chain seq x y z
N MET A 1 9.27 -28.50 11.83
CA MET A 1 9.20 -27.06 12.15
C MET A 1 8.05 -26.27 11.47
N LYS A 2 7.13 -26.90 10.70
CA LYS A 2 6.06 -26.20 9.93
C LYS A 2 4.79 -25.84 10.75
N LYS A 3 4.68 -26.23 12.03
CA LYS A 3 3.43 -26.07 12.82
C LYS A 3 3.45 -24.90 13.83
N ILE A 4 4.54 -24.14 13.94
CA ILE A 4 4.70 -23.12 15.00
C ILE A 4 4.39 -21.69 14.53
N LEU A 5 4.47 -21.40 13.24
CA LEU A 5 4.27 -20.04 12.72
C LEU A 5 2.80 -19.57 12.74
N LEU A 6 1.86 -20.49 12.51
CA LEU A 6 0.42 -20.13 12.47
C LEU A 6 -0.12 -19.70 13.85
N PRO A 7 0.18 -20.39 14.96
CA PRO A 7 -0.27 -19.97 16.29
C PRO A 7 0.39 -18.67 16.77
N ILE A 8 1.63 -18.37 16.37
CA ILE A 8 2.29 -17.09 16.72
C ILE A 8 1.61 -15.92 16.01
N LEU A 9 1.25 -16.08 14.73
CA LEU A 9 0.49 -15.06 13.98
C LEU A 9 -0.93 -14.87 14.54
N LEU A 10 -1.59 -15.93 14.96
CA LEU A 10 -2.91 -15.86 15.59
C LEU A 10 -2.85 -15.29 17.01
N TRP A 11 -1.79 -15.57 17.77
CA TRP A 11 -1.65 -15.05 19.13
C TRP A 11 -1.31 -13.55 19.13
N SER A 12 -0.51 -13.08 18.17
CA SER A 12 -0.27 -11.65 18.00
C SER A 12 -1.53 -10.87 17.66
N SER A 13 -2.49 -11.47 16.94
CA SER A 13 -3.76 -10.81 16.60
C SER A 13 -4.68 -10.61 17.82
N TYR A 14 -4.60 -11.45 18.85
CA TYR A 14 -5.35 -11.29 20.09
C TYR A 14 -4.87 -10.13 20.96
N SER A 15 -3.58 -9.77 20.85
CA SER A 15 -3.00 -8.66 21.62
C SER A 15 -3.25 -7.28 21.01
N PHE A 16 -3.66 -7.23 19.74
CA PHE A 16 -4.01 -6.00 19.04
C PHE A 16 -5.52 -5.95 18.89
N GLY A 17 -6.22 -5.17 19.67
CA GLY A 17 -7.69 -5.08 19.74
C GLY A 17 -8.45 -4.88 18.42
N GLN A 18 -7.74 -4.77 17.29
CA GLN A 18 -8.29 -4.69 15.93
C GLN A 18 -7.40 -5.42 14.94
N THR A 19 -7.98 -6.26 14.11
CA THR A 19 -7.30 -6.94 13.01
C THR A 19 -7.92 -6.53 11.68
N GLY A 20 -7.10 -6.16 10.71
CA GLY A 20 -7.53 -5.79 9.36
C GLY A 20 -7.15 -6.85 8.33
N LEU A 21 -8.08 -7.18 7.45
CA LEU A 21 -7.84 -8.01 6.27
C LEU A 21 -7.82 -7.13 5.00
N TRP A 22 -6.75 -7.22 4.23
CA TRP A 22 -6.57 -6.48 2.99
C TRP A 22 -6.41 -7.46 1.84
N MET A 23 -7.27 -7.30 0.83
CA MET A 23 -7.23 -8.11 -0.39
C MET A 23 -7.07 -7.19 -1.58
N ASP A 24 -6.12 -7.50 -2.46
CA ASP A 24 -5.84 -6.75 -3.68
C ASP A 24 -5.71 -7.70 -4.87
N VAL A 25 -6.34 -7.36 -5.97
CA VAL A 25 -6.16 -8.00 -7.27
C VAL A 25 -5.75 -6.94 -8.26
N SER A 26 -4.66 -7.18 -9.00
CA SER A 26 -4.19 -6.23 -10.00
C SER A 26 -3.75 -6.92 -11.29
N MET A 27 -3.90 -6.19 -12.39
CA MET A 27 -3.43 -6.56 -13.71
C MET A 27 -2.60 -5.42 -14.26
N ALA A 28 -1.48 -5.75 -14.91
CA ALA A 28 -0.61 -4.78 -15.56
C ALA A 28 -0.31 -5.19 -16.99
N LYS A 29 -0.22 -4.22 -17.89
CA LYS A 29 0.19 -4.40 -19.28
C LYS A 29 1.45 -3.56 -19.55
N LYS A 30 2.49 -4.20 -20.07
CA LYS A 30 3.66 -3.49 -20.62
C LYS A 30 3.33 -3.07 -22.04
N TRP A 31 3.43 -1.78 -22.34
CA TRP A 31 3.26 -1.24 -23.67
C TRP A 31 4.56 -1.32 -24.48
N ASN A 32 5.66 -1.05 -23.80
CA ASN A 32 7.03 -1.17 -24.31
C ASN A 32 7.98 -1.41 -23.13
N LYS A 33 9.29 -1.39 -23.37
CA LYS A 33 10.30 -1.60 -22.31
C LYS A 33 10.25 -0.55 -21.18
N ASN A 34 9.77 0.66 -21.49
CA ASN A 34 9.82 1.80 -20.59
C ASN A 34 8.46 2.18 -20.00
N GLN A 35 7.35 1.61 -20.47
CA GLN A 35 6.01 2.04 -20.08
C GLN A 35 5.11 0.85 -19.74
N SER A 36 4.36 1.00 -18.66
CA SER A 36 3.32 0.05 -18.25
C SER A 36 2.12 0.76 -17.65
N SER A 37 0.94 0.15 -17.81
CA SER A 37 -0.28 0.58 -17.14
C SER A 37 -0.86 -0.57 -16.34
N GLY A 38 -1.51 -0.25 -15.24
CA GLY A 38 -2.15 -1.22 -14.38
C GLY A 38 -3.54 -0.79 -13.95
N ILE A 39 -4.38 -1.78 -13.70
CA ILE A 39 -5.66 -1.62 -13.03
C ILE A 39 -5.74 -2.62 -11.89
N GLY A 40 -6.37 -2.24 -10.80
CA GLY A 40 -6.55 -3.12 -9.65
C GLY A 40 -7.82 -2.82 -8.88
N ILE A 41 -8.31 -3.83 -8.20
CA ILE A 41 -9.42 -3.74 -7.25
C ILE A 41 -8.88 -4.18 -5.90
N GLY A 42 -9.25 -3.49 -4.85
CA GLY A 42 -8.90 -3.87 -3.50
C GLY A 42 -10.04 -3.72 -2.53
N ASN A 43 -10.00 -4.56 -1.52
CA ASN A 43 -10.93 -4.57 -0.41
C ASN A 43 -10.16 -4.43 0.92
N ARG A 44 -10.71 -3.70 1.85
CA ARG A 44 -10.22 -3.55 3.22
C ARG A 44 -11.35 -3.88 4.17
N GLN A 45 -11.08 -4.78 5.09
CA GLN A 45 -12.03 -5.18 6.14
C GLN A 45 -11.38 -5.01 7.50
N ASN A 46 -12.17 -4.66 8.48
CA ASN A 46 -11.80 -4.71 9.88
C ASN A 46 -12.52 -5.90 10.51
N LEU A 47 -11.74 -6.93 10.90
CA LEU A 47 -12.27 -8.19 11.44
C LEU A 47 -12.85 -7.96 12.85
N GLY A 48 -13.93 -7.37 13.01
CA GLY A 48 -14.58 -7.01 14.27
C GLY A 48 -15.53 -5.84 14.13
N LEU A 49 -15.33 -5.04 13.07
CA LEU A 49 -16.19 -3.90 12.76
C LEU A 49 -16.84 -4.00 11.36
N GLY A 50 -16.49 -5.07 10.58
CA GLY A 50 -17.06 -5.29 9.26
C GLY A 50 -16.23 -4.69 8.11
N PHE A 51 -16.90 -4.33 7.05
CA PHE A 51 -16.33 -3.77 5.84
C PHE A 51 -15.81 -2.35 6.08
N ASP A 52 -14.62 -2.02 5.62
CA ASP A 52 -14.02 -0.67 5.74
C ASP A 52 -14.05 0.06 4.38
N ARG A 53 -13.60 -0.61 3.32
CA ARG A 53 -13.44 0.05 2.02
C ARG A 53 -13.31 -0.93 0.87
N ILE A 54 -13.93 -0.60 -0.27
CA ILE A 54 -13.60 -1.17 -1.58
C ILE A 54 -13.10 -0.07 -2.50
N PHE A 55 -12.13 -0.37 -3.38
CA PHE A 55 -11.61 0.62 -4.30
C PHE A 55 -11.15 0.03 -5.62
N ILE A 56 -11.17 0.87 -6.65
CA ILE A 56 -10.56 0.62 -7.94
C ILE A 56 -9.37 1.57 -8.07
N ASN A 57 -8.26 1.07 -8.58
CA ASN A 57 -7.03 1.82 -8.80
C ASN A 57 -6.59 1.65 -10.25
N ALA A 58 -6.28 2.76 -10.93
CA ALA A 58 -5.63 2.78 -12.23
C ALA A 58 -4.27 3.44 -12.07
N SER A 59 -3.24 2.92 -12.74
CA SER A 59 -1.89 3.45 -12.66
C SER A 59 -1.19 3.42 -14.03
N HIS A 60 -0.25 4.33 -14.20
CA HIS A 60 0.66 4.38 -15.32
C HIS A 60 2.08 4.62 -14.79
N GLN A 61 3.05 3.88 -15.31
CA GLN A 61 4.45 3.99 -14.94
C GLN A 61 5.29 4.23 -16.19
N VAL A 62 6.25 5.13 -16.07
CA VAL A 62 7.24 5.43 -17.10
C VAL A 62 8.62 5.28 -16.49
N GLN A 63 9.47 4.45 -17.09
CA GLN A 63 10.87 4.34 -16.72
C GLN A 63 11.62 5.56 -17.26
N LEU A 64 12.24 6.32 -16.38
CA LEU A 64 13.01 7.52 -16.70
C LEU A 64 14.47 7.17 -17.03
N ILE A 65 15.07 6.40 -16.16
CA ILE A 65 16.41 5.80 -16.28
C ILE A 65 16.36 4.38 -15.72
N ASP A 66 17.41 3.60 -15.89
CA ASP A 66 17.48 2.26 -15.34
C ASP A 66 17.27 2.28 -13.82
N GLY A 67 16.38 1.41 -13.35
CA GLY A 67 16.00 1.32 -11.95
C GLY A 67 15.07 2.43 -11.44
N MET A 68 14.83 3.53 -12.18
CA MET A 68 13.96 4.63 -11.73
C MET A 68 12.70 4.79 -12.58
N HIS A 69 11.55 4.77 -11.94
CA HIS A 69 10.25 4.92 -12.57
C HIS A 69 9.48 6.11 -11.97
N PHE A 70 8.82 6.87 -12.83
CA PHE A 70 7.75 7.78 -12.42
C PHE A 70 6.42 7.04 -12.45
N GLU A 71 5.58 7.25 -11.45
CA GLU A 71 4.26 6.66 -11.34
C GLU A 71 3.20 7.74 -11.18
N ALA A 72 2.15 7.64 -11.99
CA ALA A 72 0.90 8.36 -11.80
C ALA A 72 -0.22 7.34 -11.54
N ALA A 73 -1.06 7.58 -10.54
CA ALA A 73 -2.19 6.70 -10.26
C ALA A 73 -3.42 7.48 -9.80
N TYR A 74 -4.58 6.91 -10.11
CA TYR A 74 -5.89 7.39 -9.67
C TYR A 74 -6.60 6.27 -8.94
N ARG A 75 -7.22 6.60 -7.81
CA ARG A 75 -8.04 5.68 -7.03
C ARG A 75 -9.42 6.25 -6.78
N LEU A 76 -10.43 5.44 -7.03
CA LEU A 76 -11.80 5.67 -6.62
C LEU A 76 -12.14 4.66 -5.52
N ALA A 77 -12.67 5.12 -4.40
CA ALA A 77 -13.01 4.23 -3.29
C ALA A 77 -14.38 4.56 -2.70
N LEU A 78 -15.09 3.50 -2.35
CA LEU A 78 -16.29 3.52 -1.53
C LEU A 78 -15.89 3.15 -0.11
N ASN A 79 -16.16 4.03 0.84
CA ASN A 79 -15.89 3.82 2.26
C ASN A 79 -17.19 3.42 2.96
N GLU A 80 -17.10 2.56 3.95
CA GLU A 80 -18.23 2.25 4.81
C GLU A 80 -18.44 3.38 5.83
N LYS A 81 -19.72 3.61 6.16
CA LYS A 81 -20.14 4.49 7.24
C LYS A 81 -21.37 3.84 7.92
N GLY A 82 -21.09 3.02 8.94
CA GLY A 82 -22.13 2.19 9.60
C GLY A 82 -22.44 0.89 8.82
N ASP A 83 -23.45 0.15 9.25
CA ASP A 83 -23.73 -1.23 8.80
C ASP A 83 -24.39 -1.35 7.40
N GLN A 84 -24.51 -0.27 6.64
CA GLN A 84 -25.17 -0.29 5.33
C GLN A 84 -24.25 0.16 4.21
N LEU A 85 -24.10 -0.69 3.18
CA LEU A 85 -23.47 -0.35 1.92
C LEU A 85 -24.42 0.49 1.06
N VAL A 86 -24.62 1.76 1.40
CA VAL A 86 -25.41 2.69 0.60
C VAL A 86 -24.45 3.53 -0.26
N LEU A 87 -24.72 3.61 -1.56
CA LEU A 87 -23.99 4.45 -2.53
C LEU A 87 -24.31 5.96 -2.31
N ALA A 88 -24.16 6.46 -1.11
CA ALA A 88 -24.32 7.88 -0.82
C ALA A 88 -23.05 8.64 -1.21
N GLY A 89 -23.18 9.81 -1.79
CA GLY A 89 -22.07 10.60 -2.32
C GLY A 89 -20.99 10.97 -1.29
N ASP A 90 -21.36 11.06 -0.01
CA ASP A 90 -20.43 11.31 1.10
C ASP A 90 -19.46 10.15 1.42
N ARG A 91 -19.69 8.97 0.82
CA ARG A 91 -18.86 7.77 0.96
C ARG A 91 -17.82 7.61 -0.14
N LEU A 92 -18.01 8.32 -1.24
CA LEU A 92 -17.10 8.29 -2.37
C LEU A 92 -15.86 9.12 -2.03
N SER A 93 -14.69 8.50 -2.12
CA SER A 93 -13.42 9.19 -2.03
C SER A 93 -12.58 8.96 -3.28
N GLN A 94 -11.90 10.01 -3.71
CA GLN A 94 -11.02 10.02 -4.85
C GLN A 94 -9.60 10.32 -4.38
N ARG A 95 -8.62 9.73 -5.06
CA ARG A 95 -7.21 9.98 -4.76
C ARG A 95 -6.38 10.01 -6.03
N ILE A 96 -5.63 11.08 -6.19
CA ILE A 96 -4.57 11.20 -7.20
C ILE A 96 -3.25 10.92 -6.50
N GLN A 97 -2.34 10.23 -7.18
CA GLN A 97 -1.02 9.88 -6.67
C GLN A 97 0.01 10.13 -7.75
N LEU A 98 1.07 10.83 -7.40
CA LEU A 98 2.22 11.06 -8.26
C LEU A 98 3.49 10.75 -7.45
N GLY A 99 4.46 10.10 -8.06
CA GLY A 99 5.70 9.81 -7.35
C GLY A 99 6.73 9.04 -8.15
N PHE A 100 7.77 8.65 -7.45
CA PHE A 100 8.90 7.92 -8.01
C PHE A 100 9.07 6.60 -7.27
N LYS A 101 9.52 5.61 -8.01
CA LYS A 101 10.01 4.34 -7.50
C LYS A 101 11.43 4.13 -7.98
N LEU A 102 12.34 3.84 -7.08
CA LEU A 102 13.74 3.56 -7.34
C LEU A 102 14.04 2.11 -6.92
N SER A 103 14.47 1.27 -7.87
CA SER A 103 15.12 0.00 -7.58
C SER A 103 16.60 0.29 -7.32
N ILE A 104 16.98 0.36 -6.05
CA ILE A 104 18.28 0.91 -5.64
C ILE A 104 19.43 0.10 -6.21
N LEU A 105 19.34 -1.22 -6.17
CA LEU A 105 20.42 -2.09 -6.64
C LEU A 105 20.57 -2.06 -8.16
N ASP A 106 19.43 -2.00 -8.89
CA ASP A 106 19.45 -1.90 -10.36
C ASP A 106 19.97 -0.53 -10.83
N ALA A 107 19.55 0.55 -10.15
CA ALA A 107 19.95 1.90 -10.51
C ALA A 107 21.45 2.18 -10.34
N PHE A 108 22.09 1.51 -9.41
CA PHE A 108 23.51 1.70 -9.09
C PHE A 108 24.39 0.51 -9.50
N ASP A 109 23.79 -0.55 -10.08
CA ASP A 109 24.45 -1.80 -10.47
C ASP A 109 25.34 -2.37 -9.34
N ILE A 110 24.80 -2.39 -8.11
CA ILE A 110 25.49 -2.81 -6.90
C ILE A 110 24.74 -3.93 -6.17
N GLY A 111 25.48 -4.70 -5.41
CA GLY A 111 24.95 -5.69 -4.48
C GLY A 111 24.65 -7.06 -5.08
N PRO A 112 24.13 -7.99 -4.26
CA PRO A 112 23.85 -9.35 -4.71
C PRO A 112 22.62 -9.37 -5.63
N LYS A 113 22.75 -10.00 -6.80
CA LYS A 113 21.70 -10.10 -7.84
C LYS A 113 20.34 -10.67 -7.36
N ARG A 114 20.29 -11.25 -6.17
CA ARG A 114 19.10 -11.86 -5.58
C ARG A 114 18.40 -10.96 -4.55
N LEU A 115 19.06 -9.90 -4.13
CA LEU A 115 18.49 -8.92 -3.22
C LEU A 115 17.75 -7.87 -4.03
N ASN A 116 16.49 -7.65 -3.74
CA ASN A 116 15.67 -6.59 -4.28
C ASN A 116 15.48 -5.52 -3.21
N LEU A 117 16.04 -4.35 -3.42
CA LEU A 117 15.85 -3.20 -2.54
C LEU A 117 15.24 -2.07 -3.35
N SER A 118 14.05 -1.63 -2.96
CA SER A 118 13.40 -0.51 -3.63
C SER A 118 12.86 0.51 -2.65
N TRP A 119 12.93 1.76 -3.05
CA TRP A 119 12.31 2.90 -2.36
C TRP A 119 11.26 3.54 -3.27
N SER A 120 10.15 3.97 -2.71
CA SER A 120 9.18 4.79 -3.42
C SER A 120 8.75 5.97 -2.57
N SER A 121 8.58 7.10 -3.23
CA SER A 121 8.13 8.36 -2.64
C SER A 121 6.98 8.89 -3.47
N ILE A 122 5.79 8.98 -2.86
CA ILE A 122 4.53 9.25 -3.54
C ILE A 122 3.79 10.34 -2.80
N GLN A 123 3.47 11.43 -3.50
CA GLN A 123 2.53 12.43 -3.05
C GLN A 123 1.11 11.99 -3.40
N GLN A 124 0.21 12.06 -2.45
CA GLN A 124 -1.19 11.65 -2.58
C GLN A 124 -2.11 12.82 -2.22
N TRP A 125 -3.06 13.11 -3.08
CA TRP A 125 -4.14 14.06 -2.82
C TRP A 125 -5.45 13.31 -2.80
N GLY A 126 -6.15 13.40 -1.67
CA GLY A 126 -7.43 12.72 -1.47
C GLY A 126 -8.55 13.73 -1.27
N VAL A 127 -9.65 13.50 -1.96
CA VAL A 127 -10.89 14.27 -1.81
C VAL A 127 -12.01 13.32 -1.43
N GLN A 128 -12.75 13.70 -0.43
CA GLN A 128 -14.02 13.04 -0.04
C GLN A 128 -15.07 14.11 0.14
N VAL A 129 -16.27 13.84 -0.35
CA VAL A 129 -17.37 14.80 -0.25
C VAL A 129 -17.63 15.16 1.22
N GLY A 130 -17.73 16.46 1.50
CA GLY A 130 -17.93 16.96 2.86
C GLY A 130 -16.71 16.95 3.78
N GLN A 131 -15.51 16.66 3.25
CA GLN A 131 -14.25 16.67 4.01
C GLN A 131 -13.20 17.56 3.36
N THR A 132 -12.28 18.04 4.17
CA THR A 132 -11.10 18.77 3.68
C THR A 132 -10.21 17.85 2.84
N THR A 133 -9.70 18.38 1.73
CA THR A 133 -8.73 17.66 0.88
C THR A 133 -7.53 17.24 1.69
N SER A 134 -7.21 15.96 1.68
CA SER A 134 -6.01 15.44 2.34
C SER A 134 -4.82 15.48 1.39
N SER A 135 -3.67 15.92 1.92
CA SER A 135 -2.39 15.92 1.20
C SER A 135 -1.38 15.09 2.00
N VAL A 136 -1.03 13.93 1.49
CA VAL A 136 -0.22 12.93 2.21
C VAL A 136 0.99 12.54 1.38
N TRP A 137 2.15 12.63 2.00
CA TRP A 137 3.40 12.10 1.46
C TRP A 137 3.65 10.70 2.02
N ARG A 138 3.76 9.73 1.13
CA ARG A 138 4.02 8.34 1.47
C ARG A 138 5.40 7.93 0.99
N ASN A 139 6.24 7.50 1.91
CA ASN A 139 7.50 6.85 1.63
C ASN A 139 7.38 5.36 1.93
N LYS A 140 7.97 4.53 1.07
CA LYS A 140 7.98 3.09 1.26
C LYS A 140 9.33 2.51 0.87
N ILE A 141 9.89 1.68 1.73
CA ILE A 141 11.04 0.84 1.45
C ILE A 141 10.54 -0.60 1.37
N ASN A 142 10.99 -1.33 0.34
CA ASN A 142 10.75 -2.77 0.22
C ASN A 142 12.09 -3.48 0.10
N VAL A 143 12.15 -4.62 0.75
CA VAL A 143 13.26 -5.58 0.65
C VAL A 143 12.68 -6.93 0.27
N GLY A 144 13.27 -7.57 -0.72
CA GLY A 144 12.94 -8.94 -1.13
C GLY A 144 14.21 -9.72 -1.38
N TYR A 145 14.21 -11.01 -1.11
CA TYR A 145 15.35 -11.88 -1.37
C TYR A 145 14.90 -13.09 -2.18
N ASP A 146 15.37 -13.18 -3.42
CA ASP A 146 15.10 -14.31 -4.31
C ASP A 146 15.92 -15.53 -3.87
N VAL A 147 15.25 -16.52 -3.30
CA VAL A 147 15.88 -17.76 -2.83
C VAL A 147 16.07 -18.70 -4.00
N LYS A 148 17.33 -19.10 -4.24
CA LYS A 148 17.70 -20.00 -5.35
C LYS A 148 16.87 -21.28 -5.33
N ASP A 149 16.35 -21.66 -6.50
CA ASP A 149 15.61 -22.89 -6.74
C ASP A 149 14.38 -23.07 -5.82
N PHE A 150 13.86 -21.95 -5.30
CA PHE A 150 12.70 -21.95 -4.43
C PHE A 150 11.67 -20.91 -4.88
N PRO A 151 10.41 -21.28 -5.09
CA PRO A 151 9.40 -20.38 -5.67
C PRO A 151 8.88 -19.31 -4.71
N LEU A 152 9.45 -19.19 -3.51
CA LEU A 152 9.04 -18.22 -2.49
C LEU A 152 10.13 -17.17 -2.31
N THR A 153 9.75 -15.91 -2.51
CA THR A 153 10.59 -14.74 -2.22
C THR A 153 10.15 -14.13 -0.89
N PRO A 154 10.92 -14.23 0.19
CA PRO A 154 10.68 -13.46 1.40
C PRO A 154 10.69 -11.97 1.09
N ILE A 155 9.70 -11.25 1.61
CA ILE A 155 9.54 -9.82 1.39
C ILE A 155 9.25 -9.10 2.70
N MET A 156 9.82 -7.90 2.84
CA MET A 156 9.53 -6.99 3.93
C MET A 156 9.29 -5.59 3.39
N SER A 157 8.46 -4.81 4.07
CA SER A 157 8.31 -3.40 3.73
C SER A 157 7.98 -2.54 4.93
N VAL A 158 8.44 -1.30 4.87
CA VAL A 158 8.11 -0.24 5.83
C VAL A 158 7.53 0.91 5.04
N GLU A 159 6.39 1.42 5.49
CA GLU A 159 5.71 2.57 4.89
C GLU A 159 5.54 3.66 5.95
N HIS A 160 5.92 4.88 5.61
CA HIS A 160 5.73 6.08 6.40
C HIS A 160 4.77 7.02 5.69
N PHE A 161 3.84 7.62 6.44
CA PHE A 161 2.86 8.56 5.93
C PHE A 161 2.96 9.87 6.72
N TYR A 162 3.24 10.94 5.99
CA TYR A 162 3.25 12.30 6.50
C TYR A 162 2.12 13.09 5.85
N GLN A 163 1.23 13.64 6.64
CA GLN A 163 0.13 14.47 6.14
C GLN A 163 0.50 15.95 6.31
N TRP A 164 0.55 16.68 5.20
CA TRP A 164 0.94 18.09 5.17
C TRP A 164 -0.05 19.01 5.89
N ASN A 165 -1.34 18.66 5.83
CA ASN A 165 -2.44 19.41 6.42
C ASN A 165 -3.12 18.61 7.55
N ALA A 166 -2.33 18.00 8.44
CA ALA A 166 -2.86 17.21 9.55
C ALA A 166 -3.58 18.04 10.59
N ASN A 167 -3.06 19.25 10.84
CA ASN A 167 -3.63 20.19 11.79
C ASN A 167 -3.91 21.52 11.08
N ILE A 168 -5.16 21.98 11.16
CA ILE A 168 -5.60 23.28 10.66
C ILE A 168 -6.16 24.04 11.85
N VAL A 169 -5.51 25.14 12.20
CA VAL A 169 -5.94 26.03 13.30
C VAL A 169 -6.39 27.34 12.66
N TYR A 170 -7.64 27.69 12.91
CA TYR A 170 -8.20 28.99 12.50
C TYR A 170 -8.02 29.98 13.64
N THR A 171 -7.27 31.04 13.39
CA THR A 171 -7.20 32.21 14.28
C THR A 171 -7.99 33.37 13.65
N PRO A 172 -8.33 34.41 14.40
CA PRO A 172 -9.06 35.55 13.83
C PRO A 172 -8.33 36.26 12.68
N THR A 173 -7.01 36.10 12.60
CA THR A 173 -6.15 36.79 11.61
C THR A 173 -5.49 35.86 10.62
N GLU A 174 -5.36 34.57 10.94
CA GLU A 174 -4.58 33.62 10.14
C GLU A 174 -5.13 32.21 10.16
N VAL A 175 -4.81 31.44 9.12
CA VAL A 175 -5.02 30.00 9.07
C VAL A 175 -3.66 29.31 9.17
N LEU A 176 -3.39 28.69 10.30
CA LEU A 176 -2.18 27.92 10.51
C LEU A 176 -2.39 26.47 10.07
N VAL A 177 -1.53 26.02 9.17
CA VAL A 177 -1.53 24.64 8.68
C VAL A 177 -0.22 23.99 9.04
N SER A 178 -0.26 22.86 9.74
CA SER A 178 0.94 22.08 10.06
C SER A 178 0.79 20.63 9.65
N GLY A 179 1.91 20.04 9.22
CA GLY A 179 2.00 18.63 8.90
C GLY A 179 2.31 17.76 10.11
N ALA A 180 1.98 16.49 10.02
CA ALA A 180 2.33 15.49 11.02
C ALA A 180 2.51 14.09 10.42
N THR A 181 3.33 13.27 11.09
CA THR A 181 3.34 11.83 10.83
C THR A 181 2.04 11.22 11.32
N VAL A 182 1.25 10.68 10.41
CA VAL A 182 -0.07 10.14 10.75
C VAL A 182 -0.07 8.63 10.87
N GLN A 183 0.92 7.94 10.26
CA GLN A 183 0.92 6.49 10.25
C GLN A 183 2.27 5.89 9.85
N TRP A 184 2.59 4.77 10.48
CA TRP A 184 3.56 3.79 10.02
C TRP A 184 2.89 2.46 9.69
N ARG A 185 3.44 1.74 8.72
CA ARG A 185 3.05 0.35 8.42
C ARG A 185 4.27 -0.50 8.18
N TYR A 186 4.25 -1.67 8.76
CA TYR A 186 5.30 -2.67 8.64
C TYR A 186 4.66 -3.94 8.09
N PHE A 187 5.26 -4.56 7.09
CA PHE A 187 4.80 -5.81 6.53
C PHE A 187 5.97 -6.76 6.37
N ALA A 188 5.72 -8.04 6.65
CA ALA A 188 6.62 -9.13 6.34
C ALA A 188 5.81 -10.31 5.80
N GLY A 189 6.38 -11.06 4.86
CA GLY A 189 5.69 -12.19 4.27
C GLY A 189 6.45 -12.79 3.10
N VAL A 190 5.71 -13.40 2.20
CA VAL A 190 6.27 -14.07 1.03
C VAL A 190 5.54 -13.67 -0.24
N GLU A 191 6.27 -13.60 -1.33
CA GLU A 191 5.75 -13.57 -2.69
C GLU A 191 5.98 -14.94 -3.33
N ILE A 192 4.96 -15.46 -3.97
CA ILE A 192 4.95 -16.74 -4.69
C ILE A 192 4.81 -16.40 -6.16
N GLU A 193 5.82 -16.73 -6.95
CA GLU A 193 5.74 -16.61 -8.39
C GLU A 193 4.98 -17.79 -8.98
N LEU A 194 4.04 -17.50 -9.85
CA LEU A 194 3.21 -18.45 -10.55
C LEU A 194 3.49 -18.40 -12.05
N PRO A 195 3.19 -19.45 -12.82
CA PRO A 195 3.32 -19.45 -14.27
C PRO A 195 2.58 -18.27 -14.92
N LYS A 196 2.97 -17.92 -16.15
CA LYS A 196 2.31 -16.88 -16.98
C LYS A 196 2.38 -15.48 -16.35
N LYS A 197 3.51 -15.11 -15.73
CA LYS A 197 3.78 -13.80 -15.12
C LYS A 197 2.72 -13.40 -14.07
N GLN A 198 2.38 -14.32 -13.22
CA GLN A 198 1.47 -14.12 -12.10
C GLN A 198 2.26 -14.17 -10.79
N SER A 199 1.78 -13.47 -9.76
CA SER A 199 2.29 -13.65 -8.40
C SER A 199 1.20 -13.50 -7.35
N VAL A 200 1.39 -14.18 -6.23
CA VAL A 200 0.58 -14.04 -5.01
C VAL A 200 1.48 -13.58 -3.88
N LYS A 201 1.05 -12.57 -3.15
CA LYS A 201 1.73 -12.08 -1.93
C LYS A 201 0.86 -12.34 -0.72
N ILE A 202 1.47 -12.90 0.32
CA ILE A 202 0.85 -13.12 1.62
C ILE A 202 1.71 -12.42 2.65
N GLN A 203 1.17 -11.44 3.33
CA GLN A 203 1.92 -10.61 4.28
C GLN A 203 1.14 -10.42 5.58
N GLY A 204 1.81 -10.63 6.71
CA GLY A 204 1.40 -10.13 8.01
C GLY A 204 1.98 -8.74 8.23
N GLY A 205 1.30 -7.89 8.99
CA GLY A 205 1.80 -6.55 9.24
C GLY A 205 1.21 -5.87 10.46
N LEU A 206 1.76 -4.71 10.75
CA LEU A 206 1.34 -3.82 11.83
C LEU A 206 1.11 -2.43 11.24
N ARG A 207 -0.04 -1.85 11.51
CA ARG A 207 -0.34 -0.44 11.28
C ARG A 207 -0.33 0.31 12.61
N GLN A 208 0.55 1.27 12.73
CA GLN A 208 0.70 2.12 13.90
C GLN A 208 0.19 3.52 13.57
N ARG A 209 -0.72 4.03 14.38
CA ARG A 209 -1.31 5.37 14.30
C ARG A 209 -1.34 5.99 15.69
N SER A 210 -1.54 7.31 15.76
CA SER A 210 -1.81 8.01 17.03
C SER A 210 -3.04 7.46 17.76
N SER A 211 -4.05 6.99 17.01
CA SER A 211 -5.29 6.40 17.53
C SER A 211 -5.17 4.93 17.97
N GLY A 212 -3.99 4.31 17.83
CA GLY A 212 -3.75 2.92 18.22
C GLY A 212 -3.12 2.06 17.13
N ASN A 213 -2.78 0.85 17.52
CA ASN A 213 -2.14 -0.14 16.66
C ASN A 213 -3.17 -1.13 16.11
N GLN A 214 -2.95 -1.59 14.87
CA GLN A 214 -3.79 -2.59 14.22
C GLN A 214 -2.91 -3.66 13.56
N ALA A 215 -3.18 -4.93 13.84
CA ALA A 215 -2.61 -6.03 13.08
C ALA A 215 -3.26 -6.11 11.69
N LEU A 216 -2.49 -6.49 10.68
CA LEU A 216 -2.93 -6.57 9.30
C LEU A 216 -2.56 -7.93 8.70
N LEU A 217 -3.49 -8.52 7.98
CA LEU A 217 -3.22 -9.57 7.02
C LEU A 217 -3.48 -9.04 5.61
N ARG A 218 -2.51 -9.20 4.71
CA ARG A 218 -2.63 -8.73 3.33
C ARG A 218 -2.45 -9.89 2.36
N LEU A 219 -3.40 -10.03 1.46
CA LEU A 219 -3.37 -10.94 0.33
C LEU A 219 -3.39 -10.13 -0.95
N SER A 220 -2.48 -10.41 -1.88
CA SER A 220 -2.46 -9.70 -3.16
C SER A 220 -2.18 -10.67 -4.29
N TYR A 221 -2.94 -10.56 -5.37
CA TYR A 221 -2.71 -11.27 -6.60
C TYR A 221 -2.37 -10.27 -7.71
N ASN A 222 -1.32 -10.56 -8.47
CA ASN A 222 -0.88 -9.70 -9.57
C ASN A 222 -0.71 -10.53 -10.84
N LYS A 223 -1.07 -9.97 -11.98
CA LYS A 223 -0.86 -10.54 -13.30
C LYS A 223 -0.30 -9.50 -14.26
N SER A 224 0.75 -9.86 -15.00
CA SER A 224 1.34 -9.03 -16.06
C SER A 224 1.13 -9.67 -17.44
N PHE A 225 0.92 -8.84 -18.46
CA PHE A 225 0.72 -9.24 -19.85
C PHE A 225 1.83 -8.70 -20.76
#